data_5185a17fe4379b22a6738e06c82f6684
#
_entry.id   5185a17fe4379b22a6738e06c82f6684
#
_cell.length_a   1.000
_cell.length_b   1.000
_cell.length_c   1.000
_cell.angle_alpha   90.00
_cell.angle_beta   90.00
_cell.angle_gamma   90.00
#
_symmetry.space_group_name_H-M   'P 1'
#
loop_
_entity.id
_entity.type
_entity.pdbx_description
1 polymer ?
#
loop_
_entity_poly.entity_id
_entity_poly.type
_entity_poly.pdbx_seq_one_letter_code
_entity_poly.pdbx_strand_id
1 'polypeptide(L)'
;KAIRRQRQMCIRDRFKNYSKLVLNNQESLWEIAFEPNNGQKDNAGYWATYNGPLVDAPDAGSGAANQTHMGRANAFFIVLPYWGHFYEDNDVRRDVNFVDYVYRWVKKDQDQVKMTVCQEISKNMYRYPGKWRREWMAPGFVDPNHTGVNYCPLRYADVVLMAAEAYNETGNTPEAWRLLNSVRTRSEATAITSANYASLMKAPKVYDLPFISDGDEAGKFRTALYWERAFETAYEGQRKFDLIRWGILGDALRAAQAYIENWEEGAAEFKDVDKNGKPTKLEDGATPAVWDPVVWATQNYVAGHNFVDGKHELLPIPLAEIQSNAQLNGENNPGYE
;
A
#
# COMPACT_ATOMS: atom_id res chain seq x y z
N LYS A 1 27.06 14.17 10.02
CA LYS A 1 26.56 12.84 10.48
C LYS A 1 25.21 12.96 11.21
N ALA A 2 24.96 13.98 12.04
CA ALA A 2 23.67 14.19 12.72
C ALA A 2 22.52 14.48 11.75
N ILE A 3 22.73 15.33 10.75
CA ILE A 3 21.74 15.66 9.70
C ILE A 3 21.37 14.41 8.87
N ARG A 4 22.29 13.49 8.65
CA ARG A 4 22.03 12.23 7.94
C ARG A 4 21.16 11.26 8.75
N ARG A 5 21.31 11.22 10.08
CA ARG A 5 20.46 10.41 10.98
C ARG A 5 19.05 11.00 11.15
N GLN A 6 18.92 12.34 11.14
CA GLN A 6 17.63 13.01 11.25
C GLN A 6 16.75 12.81 10.01
N ARG A 7 17.33 12.65 8.80
CA ARG A 7 16.59 12.40 7.56
C ARG A 7 16.05 10.97 7.41
N GLN A 8 16.39 10.09 8.34
CA GLN A 8 15.96 8.69 8.34
C GLN A 8 15.01 8.41 9.51
N MET A 9 13.89 9.10 9.53
CA MET A 9 12.84 8.80 10.50
C MET A 9 12.23 7.42 10.24
N CYS A 10 11.88 6.70 11.32
CA CYS A 10 11.14 5.45 11.19
C CYS A 10 9.88 5.67 10.34
N ILE A 11 9.61 4.77 9.41
CA ILE A 11 8.46 4.87 8.49
C ILE A 11 7.15 5.09 9.24
N ARG A 12 6.95 4.41 10.37
CA ARG A 12 5.76 4.56 11.22
C ARG A 12 5.61 5.98 11.75
N ASP A 13 6.69 6.56 12.28
CA ASP A 13 6.65 7.89 12.89
C ASP A 13 6.35 8.97 11.85
N ARG A 14 6.85 8.80 10.62
CA ARG A 14 6.55 9.70 9.52
C ARG A 14 5.06 9.72 9.19
N PHE A 15 4.44 8.55 8.94
CA PHE A 15 3.02 8.49 8.61
C PHE A 15 2.13 8.90 9.77
N LYS A 16 2.57 8.64 11.00
CA LYS A 16 1.92 9.17 12.20
C LYS A 16 1.98 10.71 12.26
N ASN A 17 3.09 11.31 11.86
CA ASN A 17 3.21 12.77 11.78
C ASN A 17 2.32 13.35 10.67
N TYR A 18 2.27 12.75 9.47
CA TYR A 18 1.32 13.14 8.43
C TYR A 18 -0.12 13.11 8.95
N SER A 19 -0.50 12.01 9.59
CA SER A 19 -1.84 11.83 10.15
C SER A 19 -2.18 12.86 11.23
N LYS A 20 -1.16 13.38 11.93
CA LYS A 20 -1.28 14.46 12.92
C LYS A 20 -1.18 15.87 12.34
N LEU A 21 -1.10 15.99 11.01
CA LEU A 21 -0.91 17.26 10.31
C LEU A 21 0.40 17.97 10.69
N VAL A 22 1.41 17.20 11.05
CA VAL A 22 2.76 17.73 11.33
C VAL A 22 3.57 17.69 10.04
N LEU A 23 4.00 18.85 9.57
CA LEU A 23 4.87 18.96 8.39
C LEU A 23 6.18 18.21 8.63
N ASN A 24 6.52 17.35 7.69
CA ASN A 24 7.72 16.53 7.74
C ASN A 24 8.73 16.96 6.66
N ASN A 25 9.31 18.13 6.85
CA ASN A 25 10.25 18.74 5.93
C ASN A 25 11.62 18.01 5.82
N GLN A 26 11.83 16.96 6.58
CA GLN A 26 13.08 16.20 6.54
C GLN A 26 13.05 15.02 5.57
N GLU A 27 11.87 14.48 5.32
CA GLU A 27 11.66 13.33 4.43
C GLU A 27 10.85 13.71 3.19
N SER A 28 9.83 14.56 3.35
CA SER A 28 9.02 15.05 2.24
C SER A 28 9.79 16.05 1.38
N LEU A 29 9.76 15.84 0.08
CA LEU A 29 10.33 16.75 -0.90
C LEU A 29 9.24 17.55 -1.60
N TRP A 30 8.06 16.94 -1.75
CA TRP A 30 6.89 17.58 -2.32
C TRP A 30 5.63 17.03 -1.68
N GLU A 31 4.79 17.93 -1.18
CA GLU A 31 3.49 17.60 -0.59
C GLU A 31 2.39 18.42 -1.25
N ILE A 32 1.27 17.77 -1.56
CA ILE A 32 0.02 18.43 -1.90
C ILE A 32 -0.74 18.63 -0.60
N ALA A 33 -0.91 19.88 -0.20
CA ALA A 33 -1.56 20.23 1.05
C ALA A 33 -3.09 20.21 0.89
N PHE A 34 -3.75 19.64 1.90
CA PHE A 34 -5.19 19.69 2.04
C PHE A 34 -5.56 20.47 3.29
N GLU A 35 -6.68 21.15 3.25
CA GLU A 35 -7.19 21.87 4.40
C GLU A 35 -7.94 20.93 5.35
N PRO A 36 -7.66 20.97 6.66
CA PRO A 36 -8.46 20.25 7.64
C PRO A 36 -9.91 20.74 7.55
N ASN A 37 -10.82 19.80 7.41
CA ASN A 37 -12.21 20.10 7.14
C ASN A 37 -12.86 20.88 8.29
N ASN A 38 -13.26 22.11 8.00
CA ASN A 38 -14.10 22.96 8.84
C ASN A 38 -15.55 23.04 8.35
N GLY A 39 -16.02 21.99 7.65
CA GLY A 39 -17.35 21.89 7.06
C GLY A 39 -17.41 22.18 5.56
N GLN A 40 -16.30 22.56 4.93
CA GLN A 40 -16.19 22.70 3.48
C GLN A 40 -15.45 21.51 2.87
N LYS A 41 -15.96 21.00 1.75
CA LYS A 41 -15.47 19.75 1.12
C LYS A 41 -14.40 20.00 0.06
N ASP A 42 -14.30 21.21 -0.43
CA ASP A 42 -13.62 21.50 -1.71
C ASP A 42 -12.09 21.42 -1.62
N ASN A 43 -11.51 21.58 -0.43
CA ASN A 43 -10.06 21.58 -0.22
C ASN A 43 -9.56 20.41 0.65
N ALA A 44 -10.43 19.45 0.96
CA ALA A 44 -10.08 18.32 1.81
C ALA A 44 -9.71 17.09 0.98
N GLY A 45 -8.76 16.28 1.52
CA GLY A 45 -8.29 15.08 0.87
C GLY A 45 -9.03 13.82 1.31
N TYR A 46 -9.17 12.88 0.38
CA TYR A 46 -9.76 11.55 0.65
C TYR A 46 -8.69 10.47 0.88
N TRP A 47 -7.45 10.74 0.48
CA TRP A 47 -6.41 9.71 0.41
C TRP A 47 -6.25 8.93 1.71
N ALA A 48 -6.20 9.63 2.83
CA ALA A 48 -5.96 9.02 4.13
C ALA A 48 -7.14 8.17 4.64
N THR A 49 -8.38 8.54 4.32
CA THR A 49 -9.57 7.77 4.73
C THR A 49 -9.86 6.59 3.83
N TYR A 50 -9.41 6.62 2.57
CA TYR A 50 -9.57 5.53 1.63
C TYR A 50 -8.47 4.48 1.74
N ASN A 51 -7.29 4.90 2.22
CA ASN A 51 -6.05 4.12 2.22
C ASN A 51 -5.61 3.69 3.63
N GLY A 52 -6.56 3.48 4.52
CA GLY A 52 -6.33 3.05 5.90
C GLY A 52 -7.29 1.95 6.34
N PRO A 53 -7.18 1.48 7.59
CA PRO A 53 -8.12 0.55 8.17
C PRO A 53 -9.53 1.10 8.21
N LEU A 54 -10.52 0.22 8.07
CA LEU A 54 -11.93 0.59 8.19
C LEU A 54 -12.23 1.13 9.60
N VAL A 55 -12.91 2.28 9.66
CA VAL A 55 -13.41 2.87 10.89
C VAL A 55 -14.87 3.25 10.71
N ASP A 56 -15.75 2.59 11.44
CA ASP A 56 -17.14 3.01 11.56
C ASP A 56 -17.22 4.20 12.51
N ALA A 57 -18.05 5.16 12.17
CA ALA A 57 -18.32 6.35 12.98
C ALA A 57 -19.82 6.50 13.17
N PRO A 58 -20.24 7.15 14.26
CA PRO A 58 -21.66 7.49 14.43
C PRO A 58 -22.13 8.39 13.29
N ASP A 59 -23.39 8.30 12.95
CA ASP A 59 -23.99 9.17 11.95
C ASP A 59 -23.85 10.65 12.36
N ALA A 60 -23.52 11.49 11.41
CA ALA A 60 -23.24 12.92 11.62
C ALA A 60 -24.39 13.70 12.29
N GLY A 61 -25.63 13.16 12.23
CA GLY A 61 -26.81 13.76 12.87
C GLY A 61 -27.14 13.25 14.28
N SER A 62 -26.36 12.30 14.81
CA SER A 62 -26.72 11.62 16.08
C SER A 62 -26.31 12.36 17.35
N GLY A 63 -25.71 13.54 17.28
CA GLY A 63 -25.12 14.23 18.43
C GLY A 63 -23.94 13.50 19.10
N ALA A 64 -23.76 12.22 18.74
CA ALA A 64 -22.65 11.39 19.20
C ALA A 64 -21.38 11.59 18.34
N ALA A 65 -21.47 12.31 17.24
CA ALA A 65 -20.32 12.82 16.48
C ALA A 65 -19.63 13.92 17.29
N ASN A 66 -19.34 13.60 18.55
CA ASN A 66 -18.66 14.54 19.42
C ASN A 66 -17.15 14.46 19.20
N GLN A 67 -16.46 15.43 19.76
CA GLN A 67 -15.03 15.65 19.55
C GLN A 67 -14.12 14.54 20.13
N THR A 68 -14.68 13.47 20.66
CA THR A 68 -13.91 12.39 21.31
C THR A 68 -13.74 11.16 20.43
N HIS A 69 -14.59 10.98 19.39
CA HIS A 69 -14.55 9.82 18.52
C HIS A 69 -13.75 10.06 17.24
N MET A 70 -13.23 9.01 16.67
CA MET A 70 -12.61 9.05 15.35
C MET A 70 -13.70 9.28 14.29
N GLY A 71 -13.39 10.03 13.25
CA GLY A 71 -14.22 10.07 12.05
C GLY A 71 -14.16 8.74 11.29
N ARG A 72 -15.04 8.59 10.30
CA ARG A 72 -15.08 7.40 9.43
C ARG A 72 -13.80 7.27 8.60
N ALA A 73 -13.42 6.03 8.29
CA ALA A 73 -12.51 5.69 7.22
C ALA A 73 -13.12 4.55 6.42
N ASN A 74 -13.27 4.73 5.10
CA ASN A 74 -14.05 3.81 4.27
C ASN A 74 -13.26 2.60 3.79
N ALA A 75 -11.93 2.62 3.88
CA ALA A 75 -11.05 1.51 3.52
C ALA A 75 -11.36 0.93 2.12
N PHE A 76 -11.34 1.76 1.09
CA PHE A 76 -11.63 1.30 -0.27
C PHE A 76 -10.53 0.40 -0.84
N PHE A 77 -9.32 0.49 -0.29
CA PHE A 77 -8.21 -0.35 -0.70
C PHE A 77 -8.03 -1.49 0.29
N ILE A 78 -8.08 -2.69 -0.23
CA ILE A 78 -7.87 -3.93 0.51
C ILE A 78 -6.50 -4.47 0.12
N VAL A 79 -5.77 -4.97 1.12
CA VAL A 79 -4.46 -5.61 0.92
C VAL A 79 -4.67 -7.09 0.71
N LEU A 80 -3.99 -7.63 -0.28
CA LEU A 80 -3.96 -9.07 -0.52
C LEU A 80 -3.34 -9.78 0.68
N PRO A 81 -3.96 -10.85 1.21
CA PRO A 81 -3.53 -11.49 2.45
C PRO A 81 -2.06 -11.92 2.44
N TYR A 82 -1.58 -12.45 1.32
CA TYR A 82 -0.21 -12.93 1.18
C TYR A 82 0.86 -11.82 1.23
N TRP A 83 0.49 -10.54 1.03
CA TRP A 83 1.45 -9.44 0.97
C TRP A 83 2.33 -9.33 2.21
N GLY A 84 1.76 -9.59 3.40
CA GLY A 84 2.49 -9.58 4.66
C GLY A 84 3.61 -10.62 4.74
N HIS A 85 3.49 -11.73 3.99
CA HIS A 85 4.47 -12.82 4.00
C HIS A 85 5.72 -12.53 3.18
N PHE A 86 5.69 -11.50 2.34
CA PHE A 86 6.82 -11.11 1.53
C PHE A 86 7.88 -10.30 2.28
N TYR A 87 7.51 -9.76 3.44
CA TYR A 87 8.44 -9.06 4.31
C TYR A 87 9.28 -10.03 5.14
N GLU A 88 10.51 -9.62 5.51
CA GLU A 88 11.25 -10.27 6.56
C GLU A 88 10.56 -10.06 7.92
N ASP A 89 10.79 -10.98 8.85
CA ASP A 89 10.11 -10.94 10.16
C ASP A 89 10.54 -9.71 10.99
N ASN A 90 11.77 -9.24 10.79
CA ASN A 90 12.33 -8.05 11.42
C ASN A 90 12.04 -6.74 10.67
N ASP A 91 11.47 -6.79 9.46
CA ASP A 91 11.14 -5.57 8.72
C ASP A 91 9.91 -4.87 9.32
N VAL A 92 10.15 -3.77 10.02
CA VAL A 92 9.08 -2.99 10.69
C VAL A 92 8.05 -2.39 9.74
N ARG A 93 8.36 -2.34 8.43
CA ARG A 93 7.41 -1.88 7.41
C ARG A 93 6.23 -2.82 7.25
N ARG A 94 6.39 -4.12 7.53
CA ARG A 94 5.29 -5.08 7.50
C ARG A 94 4.13 -4.58 8.35
N ASP A 95 4.38 -4.28 9.61
CA ASP A 95 3.33 -3.89 10.56
C ASP A 95 2.83 -2.45 10.36
N VAL A 96 3.55 -1.65 9.57
CA VAL A 96 3.09 -0.33 9.11
C VAL A 96 2.19 -0.47 7.89
N ASN A 97 2.58 -1.30 6.92
CA ASN A 97 1.93 -1.42 5.63
C ASN A 97 0.74 -2.40 5.62
N PHE A 98 0.64 -3.25 6.64
CA PHE A 98 -0.29 -4.36 6.65
C PHE A 98 -0.94 -4.48 8.02
N VAL A 99 -2.23 -4.17 8.11
CA VAL A 99 -3.00 -4.22 9.35
C VAL A 99 -4.21 -5.13 9.24
N ASP A 100 -4.50 -5.80 10.34
CA ASP A 100 -5.50 -6.85 10.46
C ASP A 100 -6.64 -6.48 11.43
N TYR A 101 -6.93 -5.21 11.57
CA TYR A 101 -7.99 -4.73 12.44
C TYR A 101 -8.86 -3.66 11.80
N VAL A 102 -10.03 -3.49 12.38
CA VAL A 102 -11.02 -2.45 12.08
C VAL A 102 -11.49 -1.80 13.37
N TYR A 103 -12.14 -0.65 13.28
CA TYR A 103 -12.91 -0.07 14.38
C TYR A 103 -14.39 -0.15 14.05
N ARG A 104 -15.18 -0.74 14.96
CA ARG A 104 -16.64 -0.85 14.83
C ARG A 104 -17.35 0.04 15.81
N TRP A 105 -18.39 0.70 15.34
CA TRP A 105 -19.28 1.46 16.20
C TRP A 105 -20.23 0.54 16.95
N VAL A 106 -20.11 0.51 18.27
CA VAL A 106 -20.97 -0.28 19.17
C VAL A 106 -22.05 0.61 19.74
N LYS A 107 -23.24 0.55 19.18
CA LYS A 107 -24.37 1.45 19.56
C LYS A 107 -24.72 1.37 21.03
N LYS A 108 -24.62 0.20 21.65
CA LYS A 108 -24.94 -0.01 23.07
C LYS A 108 -24.02 0.80 23.97
N ASP A 109 -22.74 0.82 23.67
CA ASP A 109 -21.70 1.44 24.50
C ASP A 109 -21.40 2.88 24.03
N GLN A 110 -21.99 3.32 22.92
CA GLN A 110 -21.72 4.60 22.26
C GLN A 110 -20.23 4.83 22.04
N ASP A 111 -19.52 3.78 21.59
CA ASP A 111 -18.07 3.78 21.44
C ASP A 111 -17.59 3.06 20.18
N GLN A 112 -16.36 3.32 19.79
CA GLN A 112 -15.65 2.67 18.70
C GLN A 112 -14.71 1.61 19.27
N VAL A 113 -15.05 0.34 19.02
CA VAL A 113 -14.28 -0.80 19.50
C VAL A 113 -13.33 -1.30 18.42
N LYS A 114 -12.07 -1.47 18.78
CA LYS A 114 -11.06 -2.08 17.91
C LYS A 114 -11.24 -3.59 17.88
N MET A 115 -11.43 -4.13 16.68
CA MET A 115 -11.63 -5.55 16.46
C MET A 115 -10.64 -6.06 15.42
N THR A 116 -10.10 -7.26 15.59
CA THR A 116 -9.30 -7.91 14.55
C THR A 116 -10.22 -8.39 13.43
N VAL A 117 -9.74 -8.39 12.18
CA VAL A 117 -10.56 -8.81 11.04
C VAL A 117 -10.93 -10.29 11.08
N CYS A 118 -10.15 -11.12 11.77
CA CYS A 118 -10.48 -12.52 11.97
C CYS A 118 -11.68 -12.74 12.90
N GLN A 119 -12.13 -11.74 13.65
CA GLN A 119 -13.38 -11.76 14.42
C GLN A 119 -14.63 -11.54 13.56
N GLU A 120 -14.46 -11.14 12.30
CA GLU A 120 -15.55 -10.98 11.36
C GLU A 120 -15.52 -12.09 10.31
N ILE A 121 -16.48 -13.01 10.35
CA ILE A 121 -16.55 -14.18 9.46
C ILE A 121 -16.47 -13.80 7.99
N SER A 122 -17.16 -12.75 7.60
CA SER A 122 -17.21 -12.31 6.20
C SER A 122 -15.98 -11.50 5.74
N LYS A 123 -15.04 -11.19 6.66
CA LYS A 123 -13.92 -10.30 6.40
C LYS A 123 -12.57 -10.80 6.91
N ASN A 124 -12.51 -12.06 7.34
CA ASN A 124 -11.27 -12.69 7.81
C ASN A 124 -10.14 -12.67 6.77
N MET A 125 -10.48 -12.49 5.50
CA MET A 125 -9.59 -12.38 4.36
C MET A 125 -9.05 -10.97 4.13
N TYR A 126 -9.71 -9.95 4.71
CA TYR A 126 -9.36 -8.57 4.43
C TYR A 126 -8.21 -8.13 5.33
N ARG A 127 -7.28 -7.43 4.71
CA ARG A 127 -6.22 -6.67 5.37
C ARG A 127 -6.27 -5.27 4.80
N TYR A 128 -5.73 -4.33 5.53
CA TYR A 128 -5.82 -2.93 5.15
C TYR A 128 -4.45 -2.29 5.11
N PRO A 129 -4.26 -1.26 4.26
CA PRO A 129 -3.10 -0.39 4.35
C PRO A 129 -3.01 0.25 5.73
N GLY A 130 -1.81 0.34 6.28
CA GLY A 130 -1.64 0.84 7.64
C GLY A 130 -0.85 2.15 7.74
N LYS A 131 -0.47 2.77 6.63
CA LYS A 131 0.27 4.05 6.63
C LYS A 131 -0.59 5.22 7.09
N TRP A 132 -1.86 5.22 6.75
CA TRP A 132 -2.81 6.26 7.13
C TRP A 132 -3.89 5.68 8.05
N ARG A 133 -3.64 5.76 9.36
CA ARG A 133 -4.54 5.20 10.37
C ARG A 133 -5.35 6.30 11.00
N ARG A 134 -6.66 6.15 10.98
CA ARG A 134 -7.58 7.14 11.56
C ARG A 134 -7.32 7.41 13.03
N GLU A 135 -6.87 6.41 13.78
CA GLU A 135 -6.47 6.53 15.19
C GLU A 135 -5.26 7.43 15.44
N TRP A 136 -4.50 7.77 14.39
CA TRP A 136 -3.39 8.71 14.48
C TRP A 136 -3.82 10.15 14.23
N MET A 137 -4.98 10.36 13.65
CA MET A 137 -5.55 11.69 13.39
C MET A 137 -6.20 12.23 14.63
N ALA A 138 -6.34 13.55 14.70
CA ALA A 138 -7.07 14.17 15.81
C ALA A 138 -8.52 13.67 15.87
N PRO A 139 -9.06 13.42 17.07
CA PRO A 139 -10.48 13.15 17.24
C PRO A 139 -11.33 14.35 16.77
N GLY A 140 -12.60 14.12 16.51
CA GLY A 140 -13.53 15.19 16.21
C GLY A 140 -13.49 15.69 14.77
N PHE A 141 -12.93 14.94 13.83
CA PHE A 141 -13.14 15.22 12.42
C PHE A 141 -14.62 15.05 12.08
N VAL A 142 -15.28 16.18 11.83
CA VAL A 142 -16.73 16.25 11.62
C VAL A 142 -17.14 15.59 10.30
N ASP A 143 -16.30 15.64 9.28
CA ASP A 143 -16.54 14.95 8.03
C ASP A 143 -15.95 13.52 8.09
N PRO A 144 -16.78 12.50 7.88
CA PRO A 144 -16.34 11.12 7.97
C PRO A 144 -15.36 10.70 6.87
N ASN A 145 -15.30 11.41 5.76
CA ASN A 145 -14.55 10.98 4.57
C ASN A 145 -13.36 11.87 4.23
N HIS A 146 -13.34 13.10 4.72
CA HIS A 146 -12.35 14.10 4.34
C HIS A 146 -11.36 14.37 5.47
N THR A 147 -10.13 14.61 5.11
CA THR A 147 -9.08 14.98 6.08
C THR A 147 -8.16 16.04 5.50
N GLY A 148 -7.46 16.75 6.36
CA GLY A 148 -6.36 17.63 5.98
C GLY A 148 -5.01 16.93 5.85
N VAL A 149 -5.00 15.60 5.78
CA VAL A 149 -3.74 14.84 5.65
C VAL A 149 -3.17 15.04 4.26
N ASN A 150 -1.97 15.59 4.19
CA ASN A 150 -1.29 15.87 2.94
C ASN A 150 -0.99 14.58 2.16
N TYR A 151 -1.04 14.68 0.84
CA TYR A 151 -0.50 13.65 -0.04
C TYR A 151 0.94 14.02 -0.43
N CYS A 152 1.87 13.06 -0.31
CA CYS A 152 3.28 13.24 -0.62
C CYS A 152 3.64 12.48 -1.90
N PRO A 153 3.64 13.14 -3.06
CA PRO A 153 4.03 12.53 -4.32
C PRO A 153 5.52 12.16 -4.39
N LEU A 154 6.38 12.89 -3.68
CA LEU A 154 7.82 12.66 -3.72
C LEU A 154 8.46 12.81 -2.34
N ARG A 155 9.23 11.81 -1.94
CA ARG A 155 9.96 11.78 -0.68
C ARG A 155 11.40 11.27 -0.83
N TYR A 156 12.22 11.53 0.18
CA TYR A 156 13.65 11.25 0.13
C TYR A 156 13.99 9.77 -0.13
N ALA A 157 13.28 8.82 0.48
CA ALA A 157 13.52 7.40 0.24
C ALA A 157 13.23 7.00 -1.22
N ASP A 158 12.24 7.60 -1.86
CA ASP A 158 11.95 7.37 -3.28
C ASP A 158 13.12 7.87 -4.14
N VAL A 159 13.65 9.06 -3.87
CA VAL A 159 14.83 9.60 -4.57
C VAL A 159 16.07 8.72 -4.35
N VAL A 160 16.27 8.17 -3.15
CA VAL A 160 17.37 7.24 -2.88
C VAL A 160 17.25 5.97 -3.72
N LEU A 161 16.04 5.42 -3.85
CA LEU A 161 15.81 4.22 -4.68
C LEU A 161 15.91 4.53 -6.18
N MET A 162 15.48 5.71 -6.63
CA MET A 162 15.71 6.16 -8.02
C MET A 162 17.21 6.32 -8.31
N ALA A 163 17.98 6.89 -7.39
CA ALA A 163 19.43 6.98 -7.54
C ALA A 163 20.09 5.60 -7.56
N ALA A 164 19.62 4.66 -6.72
CA ALA A 164 20.11 3.30 -6.73
C ALA A 164 19.88 2.62 -8.08
N GLU A 165 18.71 2.78 -8.67
CA GLU A 165 18.39 2.30 -10.00
C GLU A 165 19.33 2.91 -11.05
N ALA A 166 19.49 4.23 -11.07
CA ALA A 166 20.36 4.93 -12.00
C ALA A 166 21.83 4.46 -11.91
N TYR A 167 22.35 4.24 -10.70
CA TYR A 167 23.69 3.69 -10.53
C TYR A 167 23.82 2.28 -11.11
N ASN A 168 22.81 1.42 -10.92
CA ASN A 168 22.83 0.08 -11.51
C ASN A 168 22.83 0.15 -13.04
N GLU A 169 21.95 0.96 -13.63
CA GLU A 169 21.82 1.08 -15.08
C GLU A 169 23.05 1.74 -15.75
N THR A 170 23.85 2.48 -14.98
CA THR A 170 25.12 3.07 -15.45
C THR A 170 26.35 2.22 -15.10
N GLY A 171 26.17 0.98 -14.63
CA GLY A 171 27.24 0.03 -14.38
C GLY A 171 27.92 0.15 -12.99
N ASN A 172 27.38 0.96 -12.09
CA ASN A 172 27.88 1.07 -10.71
C ASN A 172 26.97 0.32 -9.72
N THR A 173 26.77 -0.97 -9.95
CA THR A 173 25.94 -1.84 -9.12
C THR A 173 26.36 -1.90 -7.63
N PRO A 174 27.64 -1.83 -7.26
CA PRO A 174 28.02 -1.75 -5.83
C PRO A 174 27.44 -0.53 -5.11
N GLU A 175 27.43 0.64 -5.72
CA GLU A 175 26.81 1.84 -5.14
C GLU A 175 25.29 1.72 -5.10
N ALA A 176 24.68 1.09 -6.11
CA ALA A 176 23.26 0.77 -6.13
C ALA A 176 22.84 -0.07 -4.91
N TRP A 177 23.57 -1.17 -4.61
CA TRP A 177 23.32 -1.97 -3.41
C TRP A 177 23.49 -1.17 -2.12
N ARG A 178 24.50 -0.30 -2.04
CA ARG A 178 24.72 0.55 -0.86
C ARG A 178 23.53 1.48 -0.58
N LEU A 179 22.97 2.09 -1.62
CA LEU A 179 21.82 2.98 -1.50
C LEU A 179 20.55 2.22 -1.13
N LEU A 180 20.27 1.10 -1.79
CA LEU A 180 19.12 0.25 -1.47
C LEU A 180 19.18 -0.21 -0.02
N ASN A 181 20.32 -0.69 0.44
CA ASN A 181 20.51 -1.11 1.82
C ASN A 181 20.38 0.03 2.84
N SER A 182 20.61 1.27 2.46
CA SER A 182 20.36 2.40 3.35
C SER A 182 18.88 2.60 3.67
N VAL A 183 17.98 2.21 2.75
CA VAL A 183 16.53 2.20 2.96
C VAL A 183 16.14 0.98 3.81
N ARG A 184 16.65 -0.20 3.49
CA ARG A 184 16.35 -1.44 4.23
C ARG A 184 16.74 -1.36 5.70
N THR A 185 18.00 -1.04 5.98
CA THR A 185 18.52 -1.01 7.36
C THR A 185 17.86 0.06 8.23
N ARG A 186 17.36 1.15 7.64
CA ARG A 186 16.53 2.11 8.36
C ARG A 186 15.24 1.47 8.89
N SER A 187 14.73 0.48 8.18
CA SER A 187 13.48 -0.24 8.49
C SER A 187 13.74 -1.55 9.23
N GLU A 188 14.95 -1.71 9.81
CA GLU A 188 15.39 -2.90 10.54
C GLU A 188 15.47 -4.17 9.68
N ALA A 189 15.19 -4.08 8.37
CA ALA A 189 15.37 -5.17 7.44
C ALA A 189 16.87 -5.47 7.23
N THR A 190 17.20 -6.73 7.01
CA THR A 190 18.57 -7.17 6.82
C THR A 190 19.17 -6.60 5.54
N ALA A 191 20.41 -6.14 5.58
CA ALA A 191 21.14 -5.73 4.39
C ALA A 191 21.32 -6.90 3.43
N ILE A 192 21.09 -6.66 2.14
CA ILE A 192 21.13 -7.68 1.08
C ILE A 192 22.23 -7.40 0.08
N THR A 193 22.62 -8.46 -0.61
CA THR A 193 23.59 -8.48 -1.71
C THR A 193 23.05 -9.40 -2.81
N SER A 194 23.73 -9.46 -3.94
CA SER A 194 23.45 -10.44 -4.99
C SER A 194 23.48 -11.90 -4.54
N ALA A 195 24.16 -12.20 -3.43
CA ALA A 195 24.29 -13.57 -2.92
C ALA A 195 23.11 -13.99 -2.01
N ASN A 196 22.45 -13.06 -1.33
CA ASN A 196 21.46 -13.41 -0.31
C ASN A 196 20.07 -12.76 -0.50
N TYR A 197 19.89 -11.84 -1.44
CA TYR A 197 18.62 -11.14 -1.64
C TYR A 197 17.44 -12.10 -1.85
N ALA A 198 17.66 -13.18 -2.61
CA ALA A 198 16.60 -14.12 -2.96
C ALA A 198 16.07 -14.94 -1.78
N SER A 199 16.89 -15.14 -0.73
CA SER A 199 16.48 -15.85 0.50
C SER A 199 15.85 -14.92 1.52
N LEU A 200 16.26 -13.66 1.57
CA LEU A 200 15.79 -12.67 2.54
C LEU A 200 14.52 -11.95 2.08
N MET A 201 14.43 -11.67 0.78
CA MET A 201 13.20 -11.13 0.18
C MET A 201 12.32 -12.30 -0.25
N LYS A 202 11.50 -12.84 0.60
CA LYS A 202 10.74 -14.10 0.43
C LYS A 202 9.97 -14.26 -0.88
N ALA A 203 9.79 -13.19 -1.66
CA ALA A 203 8.99 -13.16 -2.88
C ALA A 203 9.75 -13.20 -4.23
N PRO A 204 11.06 -13.04 -4.34
CA PRO A 204 11.71 -12.73 -5.62
C PRO A 204 11.61 -13.80 -6.71
N LYS A 205 11.31 -15.05 -6.35
CA LYS A 205 11.18 -16.16 -7.32
C LYS A 205 9.74 -16.44 -7.78
N VAL A 206 8.78 -15.70 -7.25
CA VAL A 206 7.35 -15.91 -7.54
C VAL A 206 7.01 -15.43 -8.95
N TYR A 207 7.71 -14.42 -9.45
CA TYR A 207 7.43 -13.77 -10.71
C TYR A 207 8.61 -13.87 -11.66
N ASP A 208 8.35 -14.41 -12.85
CA ASP A 208 9.27 -14.36 -13.99
C ASP A 208 8.84 -13.16 -14.86
N LEU A 209 9.47 -12.02 -14.65
CA LEU A 209 9.14 -10.78 -15.33
C LEU A 209 10.31 -10.28 -16.18
N PRO A 210 10.05 -9.67 -17.36
CA PRO A 210 11.11 -9.24 -18.26
C PRO A 210 12.14 -8.26 -17.67
N PHE A 211 11.72 -7.43 -16.71
CA PHE A 211 12.60 -6.45 -16.04
C PHE A 211 13.52 -7.09 -15.02
N ILE A 212 13.10 -8.18 -14.37
CA ILE A 212 13.80 -8.83 -13.27
C ILE A 212 14.45 -10.14 -13.75
N SER A 213 15.70 -10.35 -13.37
CA SER A 213 16.52 -11.47 -13.82
C SER A 213 17.53 -11.83 -12.75
N ASP A 214 17.87 -13.11 -12.67
CA ASP A 214 18.93 -13.62 -11.81
C ASP A 214 20.24 -13.88 -12.57
N GLY A 215 20.30 -13.55 -13.88
CA GLY A 215 21.38 -13.95 -14.78
C GLY A 215 22.68 -13.20 -14.55
N ASP A 216 22.63 -11.93 -14.18
CA ASP A 216 23.80 -11.09 -13.92
C ASP A 216 23.59 -10.22 -12.67
N GLU A 217 24.66 -9.51 -12.27
CA GLU A 217 24.62 -8.66 -11.08
C GLU A 217 23.61 -7.52 -11.21
N ALA A 218 23.46 -6.94 -12.39
CA ALA A 218 22.51 -5.87 -12.65
C ALA A 218 21.06 -6.37 -12.60
N GLY A 219 20.79 -7.56 -13.17
CA GLY A 219 19.48 -8.20 -13.11
C GLY A 219 19.07 -8.59 -11.68
N LYS A 220 20.00 -9.16 -10.90
CA LYS A 220 19.77 -9.44 -9.47
C LYS A 220 19.43 -8.18 -8.68
N PHE A 221 20.12 -7.08 -8.98
CA PHE A 221 19.79 -5.80 -8.36
C PHE A 221 18.41 -5.29 -8.77
N ARG A 222 18.03 -5.38 -10.06
CA ARG A 222 16.69 -5.00 -10.52
C ARG A 222 15.60 -5.80 -9.80
N THR A 223 15.81 -7.10 -9.60
CA THR A 223 14.89 -7.94 -8.83
C THR A 223 14.75 -7.45 -7.40
N ALA A 224 15.87 -7.15 -6.73
CA ALA A 224 15.85 -6.61 -5.39
C ALA A 224 15.16 -5.22 -5.31
N LEU A 225 15.45 -4.35 -6.28
CA LEU A 225 14.83 -3.03 -6.39
C LEU A 225 13.32 -3.11 -6.62
N TYR A 226 12.87 -4.03 -7.48
CA TYR A 226 11.46 -4.29 -7.74
C TYR A 226 10.68 -4.51 -6.44
N TRP A 227 11.20 -5.35 -5.56
CA TRP A 227 10.56 -5.65 -4.28
C TRP A 227 10.78 -4.54 -3.25
N GLU A 228 11.98 -3.96 -3.16
CA GLU A 228 12.26 -2.91 -2.19
C GLU A 228 11.39 -1.67 -2.42
N ARG A 229 11.19 -1.27 -3.68
CA ARG A 229 10.26 -0.18 -4.00
C ARG A 229 8.83 -0.54 -3.62
N ALA A 230 8.41 -1.79 -3.87
CA ALA A 230 7.09 -2.26 -3.46
C ALA A 230 6.89 -2.21 -1.95
N PHE A 231 7.89 -2.60 -1.15
CA PHE A 231 7.83 -2.54 0.31
C PHE A 231 7.87 -1.11 0.83
N GLU A 232 8.78 -0.29 0.31
CA GLU A 232 8.99 1.06 0.80
C GLU A 232 7.84 2.00 0.43
N THR A 233 7.39 1.98 -0.82
CA THR A 233 6.37 2.90 -1.34
C THR A 233 4.96 2.30 -1.40
N ALA A 234 4.73 1.17 -0.73
CA ALA A 234 3.42 0.53 -0.65
C ALA A 234 2.34 1.55 -0.28
N TYR A 235 1.24 1.57 -1.02
CA TYR A 235 0.06 2.43 -0.83
C TYR A 235 0.31 3.94 -0.95
N GLU A 236 1.45 4.36 -1.48
CA GLU A 236 1.76 5.78 -1.72
C GLU A 236 1.42 6.22 -3.17
N GLY A 237 0.84 5.34 -3.97
CA GLY A 237 0.44 5.64 -5.35
C GLY A 237 1.56 5.44 -6.39
N GLN A 238 2.77 5.08 -5.99
CA GLN A 238 3.94 5.00 -6.87
C GLN A 238 4.00 3.72 -7.72
N ARG A 239 3.50 2.59 -7.19
CA ARG A 239 3.74 1.27 -7.78
C ARG A 239 3.31 1.13 -9.24
N LYS A 240 2.13 1.66 -9.60
CA LYS A 240 1.63 1.61 -10.98
C LYS A 240 2.62 2.28 -11.95
N PHE A 241 3.15 3.43 -11.58
CA PHE A 241 4.10 4.18 -12.42
C PHE A 241 5.45 3.47 -12.54
N ASP A 242 5.94 2.81 -11.48
CA ASP A 242 7.13 1.96 -11.57
C ASP A 242 6.92 0.83 -12.60
N LEU A 243 5.81 0.12 -12.52
CA LEU A 243 5.51 -0.99 -13.42
C LEU A 243 5.30 -0.54 -14.87
N ILE A 244 4.71 0.65 -15.08
CA ILE A 244 4.57 1.24 -16.43
C ILE A 244 5.94 1.60 -17.00
N ARG A 245 6.78 2.34 -16.27
CA ARG A 245 8.08 2.79 -16.79
C ARG A 245 9.07 1.64 -17.01
N TRP A 246 8.90 0.53 -16.32
CA TRP A 246 9.65 -0.72 -16.54
C TRP A 246 9.04 -1.58 -17.66
N GLY A 247 7.87 -1.22 -18.21
CA GLY A 247 7.19 -1.95 -19.27
C GLY A 247 6.60 -3.30 -18.85
N ILE A 248 6.30 -3.49 -17.58
CA ILE A 248 5.89 -4.77 -17.02
C ILE A 248 4.55 -4.73 -16.26
N LEU A 249 3.73 -3.69 -16.44
CA LEU A 249 2.49 -3.57 -15.66
C LEU A 249 1.55 -4.75 -15.90
N GLY A 250 1.30 -5.11 -17.17
CA GLY A 250 0.42 -6.22 -17.50
C GLY A 250 0.95 -7.55 -16.97
N ASP A 251 2.23 -7.81 -17.16
CA ASP A 251 2.88 -9.04 -16.69
C ASP A 251 2.85 -9.15 -15.16
N ALA A 252 3.11 -8.06 -14.44
CA ALA A 252 3.03 -8.04 -13.00
C ALA A 252 1.62 -8.31 -12.46
N LEU A 253 0.58 -7.78 -13.13
CA LEU A 253 -0.82 -8.03 -12.77
C LEU A 253 -1.21 -9.49 -13.02
N ARG A 254 -0.83 -10.06 -14.15
CA ARG A 254 -1.07 -11.47 -14.48
C ARG A 254 -0.33 -12.41 -13.53
N ALA A 255 0.94 -12.11 -13.22
CA ALA A 255 1.72 -12.88 -12.27
C ALA A 255 1.14 -12.84 -10.87
N ALA A 256 0.68 -11.66 -10.40
CA ALA A 256 0.03 -11.52 -9.11
C ALA A 256 -1.27 -12.33 -9.04
N GLN A 257 -2.06 -12.33 -10.12
CA GLN A 257 -3.28 -13.13 -10.18
C GLN A 257 -2.99 -14.63 -10.14
N ALA A 258 -2.06 -15.11 -10.95
CA ALA A 258 -1.65 -16.52 -10.94
C ALA A 258 -1.12 -16.95 -9.56
N TYR A 259 -0.41 -16.05 -8.87
CA TYR A 259 0.07 -16.32 -7.52
C TYR A 259 -1.07 -16.48 -6.52
N ILE A 260 -2.08 -15.60 -6.56
CA ILE A 260 -3.25 -15.70 -5.68
C ILE A 260 -3.99 -17.03 -5.92
N GLU A 261 -4.22 -17.37 -7.18
CA GLU A 261 -4.96 -18.57 -7.57
C GLU A 261 -4.28 -19.87 -7.13
N ASN A 262 -2.95 -19.86 -7.06
CA ASN A 262 -2.14 -21.02 -6.68
C ASN A 262 -1.60 -20.96 -5.24
N TRP A 263 -2.05 -20.01 -4.42
CA TRP A 263 -1.52 -19.84 -3.07
C TRP A 263 -2.14 -20.81 -2.06
N GLU A 264 -1.63 -22.03 -2.04
CA GLU A 264 -2.10 -23.10 -1.14
C GLU A 264 -1.64 -22.90 0.31
N GLU A 265 -0.40 -22.47 0.53
CA GLU A 265 0.16 -22.26 1.87
C GLU A 265 -0.63 -21.20 2.65
N GLY A 266 -0.99 -20.10 1.98
CA GLY A 266 -1.80 -19.06 2.58
C GLY A 266 -3.20 -19.50 2.97
N ALA A 267 -3.81 -20.42 2.22
CA ALA A 267 -5.12 -20.98 2.54
C ALA A 267 -5.09 -21.79 3.84
N ALA A 268 -4.01 -22.50 4.12
CA ALA A 268 -3.84 -23.26 5.36
C ALA A 268 -3.64 -22.33 6.57
N GLU A 269 -2.90 -21.25 6.40
CA GLU A 269 -2.57 -20.30 7.46
C GLU A 269 -3.79 -19.51 7.95
N PHE A 270 -4.74 -19.24 7.07
CA PHE A 270 -5.99 -18.54 7.42
C PHE A 270 -7.10 -19.46 7.97
N LYS A 271 -6.91 -20.77 7.94
CA LYS A 271 -7.95 -21.71 8.43
C LYS A 271 -8.04 -21.79 9.94
N ASP A 272 -6.91 -21.72 10.63
CA ASP A 272 -6.86 -22.08 12.04
C ASP A 272 -6.18 -21.06 12.96
N VAL A 273 -5.32 -20.20 12.44
CA VAL A 273 -4.56 -19.23 13.24
C VAL A 273 -4.36 -17.88 12.52
N ASP A 274 -4.31 -16.81 13.28
CA ASP A 274 -3.91 -15.48 12.77
C ASP A 274 -2.37 -15.40 12.61
N LYS A 275 -1.88 -14.26 12.13
CA LYS A 275 -0.45 -14.00 11.97
C LYS A 275 0.39 -14.12 13.26
N ASN A 276 -0.26 -14.13 14.43
CA ASN A 276 0.37 -14.25 15.74
C ASN A 276 0.19 -15.65 16.33
N GLY A 277 -0.32 -16.60 15.54
CA GLY A 277 -0.61 -17.96 16.01
C GLY A 277 -1.87 -18.08 16.87
N LYS A 278 -2.73 -17.04 16.92
CA LYS A 278 -4.00 -17.12 17.62
C LYS A 278 -5.05 -17.84 16.78
N PRO A 279 -5.90 -18.69 17.39
CA PRO A 279 -7.00 -19.34 16.69
C PRO A 279 -7.88 -18.31 15.97
N THR A 280 -8.18 -18.56 14.70
CA THR A 280 -9.12 -17.75 13.90
C THR A 280 -10.59 -18.13 14.14
N LYS A 281 -10.84 -19.02 15.09
CA LYS A 281 -12.20 -19.32 15.53
C LYS A 281 -12.74 -18.17 16.34
N LEU A 282 -13.95 -17.77 16.02
CA LEU A 282 -14.69 -16.76 16.77
C LEU A 282 -14.96 -17.25 18.20
N GLU A 283 -15.16 -16.31 19.12
CA GLU A 283 -15.50 -16.63 20.52
C GLU A 283 -16.77 -17.49 20.66
N ASP A 284 -17.68 -17.40 19.68
CA ASP A 284 -18.89 -18.22 19.60
C ASP A 284 -18.68 -19.62 18.98
N GLY A 285 -17.45 -19.97 18.63
CA GLY A 285 -17.10 -21.23 17.99
C GLY A 285 -17.42 -21.31 16.50
N ALA A 286 -17.91 -20.26 15.88
CA ALA A 286 -18.14 -20.22 14.44
C ALA A 286 -16.83 -20.39 13.68
N THR A 287 -16.86 -21.17 12.61
CA THR A 287 -15.71 -21.31 11.71
C THR A 287 -15.76 -20.16 10.70
N PRO A 288 -14.68 -19.39 10.52
CA PRO A 288 -14.61 -18.43 9.45
C PRO A 288 -14.89 -19.07 8.09
N ALA A 289 -15.49 -18.31 7.18
CA ALA A 289 -15.73 -18.81 5.82
C ALA A 289 -14.44 -19.41 5.24
N VAL A 290 -14.56 -20.58 4.63
CA VAL A 290 -13.42 -21.23 3.97
C VAL A 290 -12.93 -20.31 2.85
N TRP A 291 -11.66 -19.98 2.88
CA TRP A 291 -11.06 -19.23 1.80
C TRP A 291 -10.78 -20.15 0.61
N ASP A 292 -11.37 -19.82 -0.52
CA ASP A 292 -11.01 -20.41 -1.80
C ASP A 292 -10.22 -19.36 -2.60
N PRO A 293 -8.91 -19.54 -2.80
CA PRO A 293 -8.07 -18.56 -3.48
C PRO A 293 -8.52 -18.31 -4.92
N VAL A 294 -8.99 -19.34 -5.62
CA VAL A 294 -9.44 -19.21 -7.02
C VAL A 294 -10.73 -18.40 -7.11
N VAL A 295 -11.73 -18.73 -6.28
CA VAL A 295 -12.99 -17.99 -6.23
C VAL A 295 -12.75 -16.55 -5.79
N TRP A 296 -11.92 -16.36 -4.79
CA TRP A 296 -11.60 -15.02 -4.30
C TRP A 296 -10.88 -14.17 -5.35
N ALA A 297 -9.87 -14.72 -6.02
CA ALA A 297 -9.14 -14.04 -7.09
C ALA A 297 -10.06 -13.66 -8.25
N THR A 298 -10.94 -14.56 -8.67
CA THR A 298 -11.90 -14.30 -9.76
C THR A 298 -12.88 -13.18 -9.41
N GLN A 299 -13.31 -13.08 -8.16
CA GLN A 299 -14.29 -12.10 -7.73
C GLN A 299 -13.70 -10.75 -7.35
N ASN A 300 -12.49 -10.73 -6.78
CA ASN A 300 -11.93 -9.54 -6.15
C ASN A 300 -10.64 -9.02 -6.81
N TYR A 301 -9.97 -9.83 -7.61
CA TYR A 301 -8.73 -9.45 -8.28
C TYR A 301 -8.76 -9.84 -9.76
N VAL A 302 -9.49 -9.06 -10.53
CA VAL A 302 -9.70 -9.31 -11.97
C VAL A 302 -8.77 -8.50 -12.87
N ALA A 303 -7.88 -7.69 -12.28
CA ALA A 303 -7.02 -6.78 -13.05
C ALA A 303 -6.09 -7.54 -14.02
N GLY A 304 -5.54 -8.68 -13.61
CA GLY A 304 -4.68 -9.50 -14.45
C GLY A 304 -5.39 -10.09 -15.67
N HIS A 305 -6.66 -10.50 -15.52
CA HIS A 305 -7.47 -11.04 -16.63
C HIS A 305 -7.93 -9.94 -17.58
N ASN A 306 -8.27 -8.77 -17.06
CA ASN A 306 -8.90 -7.69 -17.83
C ASN A 306 -7.88 -6.69 -18.39
N PHE A 307 -6.61 -6.82 -18.05
CA PHE A 307 -5.58 -5.92 -18.53
C PHE A 307 -5.28 -6.18 -20.02
N VAL A 308 -5.30 -5.11 -20.79
CA VAL A 308 -4.94 -5.12 -22.21
C VAL A 308 -3.67 -4.30 -22.38
N ASP A 309 -2.59 -4.96 -22.77
CA ASP A 309 -1.30 -4.32 -23.00
C ASP A 309 -1.40 -3.27 -24.12
N GLY A 310 -0.73 -2.15 -23.96
CA GLY A 310 -0.77 -1.03 -24.88
C GLY A 310 -2.01 -0.13 -24.73
N LYS A 311 -2.99 -0.53 -23.91
CA LYS A 311 -4.19 0.27 -23.62
C LYS A 311 -4.23 0.75 -22.17
N HIS A 312 -4.17 -0.17 -21.22
CA HIS A 312 -4.48 0.13 -19.83
C HIS A 312 -3.31 0.73 -19.03
N GLU A 313 -2.14 0.88 -19.64
CA GLU A 313 -1.04 1.68 -19.10
C GLU A 313 -1.42 3.16 -19.03
N LEU A 314 -2.21 3.61 -19.99
CA LEU A 314 -2.73 4.97 -20.06
C LEU A 314 -4.22 5.01 -19.67
N LEU A 315 -4.70 6.18 -19.36
CA LEU A 315 -6.12 6.47 -19.22
C LEU A 315 -6.65 7.08 -20.53
N PRO A 316 -7.97 6.98 -20.83
CA PRO A 316 -8.52 7.69 -21.98
C PRO A 316 -8.37 9.19 -21.79
N ILE A 317 -8.12 9.90 -22.88
CA ILE A 317 -8.20 11.36 -22.89
C ILE A 317 -9.69 11.76 -22.72
N PRO A 318 -10.00 12.66 -21.79
CA PRO A 318 -11.40 13.07 -21.59
C PRO A 318 -12.04 13.59 -22.88
N LEU A 319 -13.28 13.19 -23.15
CA LEU A 319 -13.99 13.56 -24.37
C LEU A 319 -14.04 15.10 -24.58
N ALA A 320 -14.22 15.85 -23.50
CA ALA A 320 -14.22 17.31 -23.56
C ALA A 320 -12.89 17.88 -24.05
N GLU A 321 -11.76 17.26 -23.68
CA GLU A 321 -10.43 17.65 -24.19
C GLU A 321 -10.28 17.31 -25.66
N ILE A 322 -10.69 16.11 -26.08
CA ILE A 322 -10.66 15.69 -27.48
C ILE A 322 -11.47 16.65 -28.36
N GLN A 323 -12.63 17.09 -27.88
CA GLN A 323 -13.54 17.98 -28.62
C GLN A 323 -13.04 19.44 -28.68
N SER A 324 -12.33 19.90 -27.66
CA SER A 324 -11.87 21.29 -27.56
C SER A 324 -10.45 21.52 -28.07
N ASN A 325 -9.62 20.50 -28.11
CA ASN A 325 -8.22 20.58 -28.49
C ASN A 325 -8.01 20.08 -29.92
N ALA A 326 -7.96 21.00 -30.87
CA ALA A 326 -7.77 20.69 -32.29
C ALA A 326 -6.44 19.95 -32.60
N GLN A 327 -5.45 20.00 -31.71
CA GLN A 327 -4.17 19.29 -31.88
C GLN A 327 -4.32 17.77 -31.71
N LEU A 328 -5.36 17.32 -31.06
CA LEU A 328 -5.67 15.89 -30.89
C LEU A 328 -6.33 15.28 -32.13
N ASN A 329 -6.79 16.09 -33.09
CA ASN A 329 -7.47 15.63 -34.32
C ASN A 329 -8.66 14.65 -34.08
N GLY A 330 -9.27 14.69 -32.90
CA GLY A 330 -10.30 13.74 -32.52
C GLY A 330 -9.78 12.38 -32.02
N GLU A 331 -8.47 12.23 -31.88
CA GLU A 331 -7.85 10.96 -31.47
C GLU A 331 -7.75 10.84 -29.95
N ASN A 332 -7.83 9.59 -29.48
CA ASN A 332 -7.65 9.21 -28.09
C ASN A 332 -6.33 8.41 -27.91
N ASN A 333 -6.00 8.05 -26.69
CA ASN A 333 -4.92 7.11 -26.42
C ASN A 333 -5.24 5.73 -27.06
N PRO A 334 -4.21 4.96 -27.43
CA PRO A 334 -4.39 3.66 -28.08
C PRO A 334 -5.41 2.76 -27.36
N GLY A 335 -6.32 2.18 -28.11
CA GLY A 335 -7.36 1.27 -27.60
C GLY A 335 -8.58 1.95 -26.98
N TYR A 336 -8.68 3.29 -27.02
CA TYR A 336 -9.84 4.08 -26.58
C TYR A 336 -10.42 4.84 -27.80
N GLU A 337 -11.04 4.11 -28.69
CA GLU A 337 -11.69 4.66 -29.89
C GLU A 337 -13.07 5.28 -29.59
#